data_0629b4499ca8c27ef11f138861c39693
#
_entry.id   0629b4499ca8c27ef11f138861c39693
#
_cell.length_a   1.000
_cell.length_b   1.000
_cell.length_c   1.000
_cell.angle_alpha   90.00
_cell.angle_beta   90.00
_cell.angle_gamma   90.00
#
_symmetry.space_group_name_H-M   'P 1'
#
loop_
_entity.id
_entity.type
_entity.pdbx_description
1 polymer ?
#
loop_
_entity_poly.entity_id
_entity_poly.type
_entity_poly.pdbx_seq_one_letter_code
_entity_poly.pdbx_strand_id
1 'polypeptide(L)'
;MDAGRTVDAGRTADAGSDGGLPDAGVDAGVPITVLDAGVRIIDLGLVATDAGSSSELSFVVGPDDEGFQVELVSRSAGLLLLQVDALRSPTGTMLALGPDAQLHLSRSRPNVGAQAALVLESDDARREFVPGTWRFRVTTSDENDLPASALVSVRVFIKPRPPPGARQRLALNLFFSGSAGLTAQSAPTQPRLQQALGEFRERYLDAGIELDPPRLLTLPPGFSTVTGYFELDGGPRVGRSAQELLRQSASAPLGMNIFFVESLVLDPRIPPGAILGVAGGLPGPTMTQGTTASGVIVLFDAARFVPRRPGDVDTLGNTLAHEVGHQLGLSHVFEVSGDEDNLSDTPGQNEPRAEENLMAPFSGDKGRLTPLQATTLRRNPVVRP
;
A
#
# COMPACT_ATOMS: atom_id res chain seq x y z
N MET A 1 51.19 -47.62 17.54
CA MET A 1 51.33 -47.33 18.98
C MET A 1 50.16 -46.44 19.30
N ASP A 2 49.14 -47.01 19.69
CA ASP A 2 48.63 -47.44 20.99
C ASP A 2 47.68 -46.39 21.55
N ALA A 3 46.49 -46.78 21.55
CA ALA A 3 45.58 -47.14 22.68
C ALA A 3 44.97 -45.88 23.32
N GLY A 4 43.71 -45.63 23.37
CA GLY A 4 42.67 -46.52 23.90
C GLY A 4 42.06 -45.85 25.10
N ARG A 5 40.77 -45.59 25.11
CA ARG A 5 39.79 -46.11 26.09
C ARG A 5 38.50 -45.30 26.14
N THR A 6 37.48 -46.00 25.84
CA THR A 6 36.08 -45.81 26.21
C THR A 6 35.92 -45.67 27.74
N VAL A 7 34.99 -44.77 28.15
CA VAL A 7 34.14 -45.01 29.33
C VAL A 7 32.73 -44.55 29.04
N ASP A 8 31.87 -45.51 29.07
CA ASP A 8 30.42 -45.45 29.10
C ASP A 8 30.00 -45.09 30.53
N ALA A 9 29.01 -44.24 30.72
CA ALA A 9 28.01 -44.35 31.77
C ALA A 9 27.11 -43.12 31.89
N GLY A 10 25.81 -43.36 31.87
CA GLY A 10 24.90 -42.47 32.57
C GLY A 10 23.68 -42.00 31.76
N ARG A 11 22.75 -42.93 31.48
CA ARG A 11 21.34 -42.58 31.28
C ARG A 11 20.80 -41.96 32.53
N THR A 12 20.33 -40.72 32.43
CA THR A 12 19.25 -40.20 33.27
C THR A 12 18.15 -39.73 32.32
N ALA A 13 17.00 -40.39 32.43
CA ALA A 13 15.76 -39.95 31.84
C ALA A 13 15.35 -38.66 32.55
N ASP A 14 15.34 -37.56 31.83
CA ASP A 14 14.67 -36.34 32.26
C ASP A 14 13.35 -36.22 31.52
N ALA A 15 12.28 -36.25 32.28
CA ALA A 15 10.93 -35.99 31.83
C ALA A 15 10.86 -34.50 31.41
N GLY A 16 10.93 -34.26 30.13
CA GLY A 16 10.62 -32.94 29.57
C GLY A 16 9.16 -32.61 29.83
N SER A 17 8.90 -31.74 30.78
CA SER A 17 7.64 -31.05 30.86
C SER A 17 7.57 -30.15 29.62
N ASP A 18 6.72 -30.50 28.69
CA ASP A 18 6.22 -29.60 27.66
C ASP A 18 5.46 -28.47 28.35
N GLY A 19 6.20 -27.49 28.79
CA GLY A 19 5.70 -26.16 29.12
C GLY A 19 5.36 -25.45 27.82
N GLY A 20 4.27 -25.84 27.18
CA GLY A 20 3.65 -25.08 26.13
C GLY A 20 3.41 -23.68 26.67
N LEU A 21 4.13 -22.70 26.15
CA LEU A 21 3.76 -21.29 26.35
C LEU A 21 2.29 -21.18 25.93
N PRO A 22 1.42 -20.60 26.77
CA PRO A 22 0.04 -20.41 26.39
C PRO A 22 0.03 -19.62 25.08
N ASP A 23 -0.68 -20.19 24.11
CA ASP A 23 -1.03 -19.52 22.87
C ASP A 23 -1.57 -18.13 23.24
N ALA A 24 -0.82 -17.08 22.95
CA ALA A 24 -1.24 -15.70 23.16
C ALA A 24 -2.30 -15.36 22.11
N GLY A 25 -3.36 -16.15 22.12
CA GLY A 25 -4.58 -15.83 21.42
C GLY A 25 -5.06 -14.50 21.95
N VAL A 26 -5.32 -13.55 21.06
CA VAL A 26 -6.01 -12.29 21.39
C VAL A 26 -7.45 -12.68 21.76
N ASP A 27 -7.59 -13.30 22.92
CA ASP A 27 -8.86 -13.52 23.58
C ASP A 27 -9.05 -12.45 24.65
N ALA A 28 -10.10 -11.69 24.45
CA ALA A 28 -10.68 -10.73 25.40
C ALA A 28 -9.80 -9.49 25.71
N GLY A 29 -9.99 -8.41 24.99
CA GLY A 29 -9.62 -7.08 25.45
C GLY A 29 -8.92 -6.15 24.49
N VAL A 30 -8.66 -6.53 23.24
CA VAL A 30 -8.18 -5.55 22.26
C VAL A 30 -9.33 -4.59 21.91
N PRO A 31 -9.18 -3.27 22.13
CA PRO A 31 -10.25 -2.32 21.85
C PRO A 31 -10.61 -2.36 20.37
N ILE A 32 -11.87 -2.67 20.07
CA ILE A 32 -12.42 -2.57 18.71
C ILE A 32 -13.13 -1.23 18.62
N THR A 33 -12.65 -0.37 17.72
CA THR A 33 -13.33 0.89 17.37
C THR A 33 -14.03 0.69 16.03
N VAL A 34 -15.26 1.15 15.92
CA VAL A 34 -15.99 1.13 14.64
C VAL A 34 -16.01 2.55 14.08
N LEU A 35 -15.51 2.70 12.87
CA LEU A 35 -15.58 3.94 12.10
C LEU A 35 -16.94 4.08 11.40
N ASP A 36 -17.21 5.27 10.87
CA ASP A 36 -18.30 5.48 9.93
C ASP A 36 -18.20 4.44 8.78
N ALA A 37 -19.33 4.00 8.27
CA ALA A 37 -19.45 2.92 7.29
C ALA A 37 -19.07 1.51 7.81
N GLY A 38 -18.99 1.31 9.12
CA GLY A 38 -18.86 -0.01 9.74
C GLY A 38 -17.46 -0.62 9.70
N VAL A 39 -16.44 0.09 9.20
CA VAL A 39 -15.05 -0.40 9.25
C VAL A 39 -14.61 -0.55 10.70
N ARG A 40 -14.16 -1.75 11.06
CA ARG A 40 -13.67 -2.06 12.41
C ARG A 40 -12.16 -1.87 12.47
N ILE A 41 -11.69 -1.21 13.54
CA ILE A 41 -10.27 -1.07 13.84
C ILE A 41 -9.93 -2.02 14.97
N ILE A 42 -8.96 -2.89 14.76
CA ILE A 42 -8.29 -3.68 15.78
C ILE A 42 -6.93 -3.03 16.00
N ASP A 43 -6.75 -2.33 17.12
CA ASP A 43 -5.49 -1.69 17.48
C ASP A 43 -4.65 -2.68 18.29
N LEU A 44 -3.65 -3.30 17.66
CA LEU A 44 -2.74 -4.23 18.31
C LEU A 44 -1.65 -3.50 19.11
N GLY A 45 -1.67 -2.16 19.11
CA GLY A 45 -0.81 -1.32 19.92
C GLY A 45 0.62 -1.20 19.37
N LEU A 46 1.55 -1.03 20.30
CA LEU A 46 2.98 -0.96 20.00
C LEU A 46 3.59 -2.36 20.12
N VAL A 47 4.06 -2.85 19.00
CA VAL A 47 4.71 -4.16 18.87
C VAL A 47 6.21 -3.95 18.78
N ALA A 48 6.95 -4.63 19.63
CA ALA A 48 8.42 -4.66 19.56
C ALA A 48 8.86 -5.76 18.57
N THR A 49 9.83 -5.41 17.72
CA THR A 49 10.61 -6.40 16.98
C THR A 49 11.94 -6.58 17.67
N ASP A 50 12.36 -7.82 17.86
CA ASP A 50 13.69 -8.17 18.36
C ASP A 50 14.45 -8.91 17.26
N ALA A 51 15.70 -8.51 17.03
CA ALA A 51 16.49 -9.02 15.91
C ALA A 51 15.69 -9.04 14.57
N GLY A 52 14.92 -7.99 14.34
CA GLY A 52 14.18 -7.81 13.09
C GLY A 52 12.82 -8.50 12.99
N SER A 53 12.32 -9.19 14.03
CA SER A 53 11.03 -9.89 13.96
C SER A 53 10.22 -9.74 15.23
N SER A 54 8.89 -9.68 15.11
CA SER A 54 7.96 -9.72 16.24
C SER A 54 7.58 -11.17 16.61
N SER A 55 6.95 -11.34 17.78
CA SER A 55 6.10 -12.50 18.04
C SER A 55 4.94 -12.56 17.02
N GLU A 56 4.29 -13.73 16.90
CA GLU A 56 3.11 -13.87 16.05
C GLU A 56 1.95 -13.03 16.61
N LEU A 57 1.30 -12.30 15.73
CA LEU A 57 0.12 -11.49 15.98
C LEU A 57 -1.09 -12.14 15.32
N SER A 58 -2.28 -11.91 15.85
CA SER A 58 -3.50 -12.45 15.26
C SER A 58 -4.68 -11.48 15.36
N PHE A 59 -5.67 -11.68 14.48
CA PHE A 59 -6.93 -10.97 14.48
C PHE A 59 -8.02 -11.85 13.86
N VAL A 60 -9.28 -11.52 14.14
CA VAL A 60 -10.43 -12.29 13.68
C VAL A 60 -11.21 -11.55 12.61
N VAL A 61 -11.44 -12.24 11.50
CA VAL A 61 -12.32 -11.83 10.41
C VAL A 61 -13.65 -12.54 10.55
N GLY A 62 -14.75 -11.83 10.50
CA GLY A 62 -16.11 -12.38 10.59
C GLY A 62 -16.65 -12.86 9.24
N PRO A 63 -17.79 -13.58 9.25
CA PRO A 63 -18.44 -14.07 8.02
C PRO A 63 -19.00 -12.95 7.15
N ASP A 64 -19.29 -11.80 7.74
CA ASP A 64 -19.85 -10.64 7.05
C ASP A 64 -18.79 -9.64 6.60
N ASP A 65 -17.51 -9.96 6.75
CA ASP A 65 -16.42 -9.13 6.28
C ASP A 65 -16.05 -9.48 4.83
N GLU A 66 -15.56 -8.50 4.08
CA GLU A 66 -15.13 -8.71 2.68
C GLU A 66 -13.64 -8.43 2.46
N GLY A 67 -12.99 -7.75 3.39
CA GLY A 67 -11.58 -7.41 3.26
C GLY A 67 -10.96 -6.93 4.57
N PHE A 68 -9.64 -6.87 4.59
CA PHE A 68 -8.89 -6.19 5.65
C PHE A 68 -7.62 -5.55 5.10
N GLN A 69 -7.09 -4.60 5.85
CA GLN A 69 -5.76 -4.05 5.64
C GLN A 69 -5.02 -4.02 6.98
N VAL A 70 -3.82 -4.59 6.99
CA VAL A 70 -2.88 -4.44 8.11
C VAL A 70 -2.02 -3.21 7.82
N GLU A 71 -1.90 -2.29 8.76
CA GLU A 71 -1.05 -1.11 8.64
C GLU A 71 0.00 -1.08 9.74
N LEU A 72 1.24 -0.85 9.34
CA LEU A 72 2.42 -0.74 10.16
C LEU A 72 2.94 0.70 10.10
N VAL A 73 3.26 1.29 11.26
CA VAL A 73 3.89 2.62 11.33
C VAL A 73 5.04 2.57 12.34
N SER A 74 6.24 2.87 11.89
CA SER A 74 7.41 2.95 12.78
C SER A 74 7.22 4.03 13.83
N ARG A 75 7.58 3.71 15.07
CA ARG A 75 7.69 4.65 16.19
C ARG A 75 9.13 4.82 16.66
N SER A 76 10.05 4.07 16.07
CA SER A 76 11.48 4.22 16.30
C SER A 76 12.06 5.33 15.42
N ALA A 77 13.14 5.94 15.90
CA ALA A 77 13.91 6.87 15.10
C ALA A 77 14.70 6.11 14.01
N GLY A 78 14.97 6.80 12.90
CA GLY A 78 15.72 6.24 11.77
C GLY A 78 14.83 5.71 10.65
N LEU A 79 15.51 5.32 9.58
CA LEU A 79 14.87 4.78 8.37
C LEU A 79 14.82 3.26 8.50
N LEU A 80 13.66 2.76 8.84
CA LEU A 80 13.39 1.34 8.99
C LEU A 80 12.45 0.87 7.91
N LEU A 81 12.84 -0.18 7.22
CA LEU A 81 11.96 -0.95 6.34
C LEU A 81 11.02 -1.79 7.21
N LEU A 82 9.74 -1.68 6.95
CA LEU A 82 8.69 -2.43 7.62
C LEU A 82 8.04 -3.41 6.65
N GLN A 83 7.72 -4.60 7.12
CA GLN A 83 6.99 -5.59 6.34
C GLN A 83 6.05 -6.41 7.23
N VAL A 84 4.84 -6.67 6.71
CA VAL A 84 4.00 -7.76 7.20
C VAL A 84 4.55 -9.06 6.63
N ASP A 85 4.91 -9.99 7.49
CA ASP A 85 5.49 -11.28 7.11
C ASP A 85 4.63 -12.44 7.60
N ALA A 86 4.81 -13.60 6.98
CA ALA A 86 4.18 -14.86 7.35
C ALA A 86 2.66 -14.76 7.57
N LEU A 87 1.97 -13.91 6.79
CA LEU A 87 0.50 -13.81 6.86
C LEU A 87 -0.12 -15.17 6.54
N ARG A 88 -0.89 -15.71 7.49
CA ARG A 88 -1.55 -17.01 7.39
C ARG A 88 -3.06 -16.86 7.48
N SER A 89 -3.75 -17.52 6.56
CA SER A 89 -5.20 -17.65 6.60
C SER A 89 -5.67 -18.59 7.72
N PRO A 90 -6.96 -18.57 8.08
CA PRO A 90 -7.54 -19.54 9.02
C PRO A 90 -7.39 -21.00 8.58
N THR A 91 -7.27 -21.27 7.29
CA THR A 91 -7.04 -22.61 6.73
C THR A 91 -5.57 -23.05 6.80
N GLY A 92 -4.69 -22.18 7.32
CA GLY A 92 -3.27 -22.46 7.48
C GLY A 92 -2.43 -22.15 6.24
N THR A 93 -3.05 -21.67 5.14
CA THR A 93 -2.31 -21.25 3.95
C THR A 93 -1.44 -20.04 4.30
N MET A 94 -0.14 -20.16 4.08
CA MET A 94 0.78 -19.04 4.22
C MET A 94 0.74 -18.18 2.97
N LEU A 95 0.31 -16.95 3.12
CA LEU A 95 0.47 -15.91 2.14
C LEU A 95 1.83 -15.27 2.42
N ALA A 96 2.89 -15.89 1.90
CA ALA A 96 4.23 -15.38 2.13
C ALA A 96 4.41 -14.03 1.41
N LEU A 97 4.94 -13.06 2.13
CA LEU A 97 5.15 -11.70 1.68
C LEU A 97 6.65 -11.39 1.44
N GLY A 98 7.53 -12.37 1.67
CA GLY A 98 8.97 -12.21 1.53
C GLY A 98 9.48 -12.40 0.09
N PRO A 99 10.71 -11.93 -0.21
CA PRO A 99 11.32 -12.04 -1.54
C PRO A 99 11.49 -13.49 -2.03
N ASP A 100 11.57 -14.45 -1.11
CA ASP A 100 11.68 -15.88 -1.44
C ASP A 100 10.32 -16.58 -1.63
N ALA A 101 9.23 -15.84 -1.53
CA ALA A 101 7.91 -16.41 -1.70
C ALA A 101 7.64 -16.70 -3.16
N GLN A 102 7.75 -17.97 -3.57
CA GLN A 102 7.37 -18.45 -4.89
C GLN A 102 5.89 -18.21 -5.25
N LEU A 103 5.09 -17.80 -4.27
CA LEU A 103 3.69 -17.45 -4.41
C LEU A 103 3.47 -16.07 -3.82
N HIS A 104 3.65 -15.04 -4.63
CA HIS A 104 3.31 -13.66 -4.26
C HIS A 104 1.78 -13.48 -4.16
N LEU A 105 1.19 -14.12 -3.15
CA LEU A 105 -0.27 -14.14 -2.96
C LEU A 105 -0.81 -12.81 -2.43
N SER A 106 0.08 -11.96 -1.94
CA SER A 106 -0.20 -10.59 -1.57
C SER A 106 1.08 -9.81 -1.83
N ARG A 107 1.07 -8.91 -2.80
CA ARG A 107 2.23 -8.05 -3.04
C ARG A 107 2.19 -6.90 -2.04
N SER A 108 2.78 -7.13 -0.88
CA SER A 108 3.15 -6.05 0.01
C SER A 108 4.66 -5.92 -0.07
N ARG A 109 5.13 -4.79 -0.56
CA ARG A 109 6.57 -4.52 -0.60
C ARG A 109 7.00 -3.91 0.74
N PRO A 110 8.19 -4.24 1.25
CA PRO A 110 8.79 -3.52 2.35
C PRO A 110 8.79 -2.02 2.06
N ASN A 111 8.46 -1.20 3.05
CA ASN A 111 8.44 0.23 2.88
C ASN A 111 8.99 0.95 4.11
N VAL A 112 9.59 2.12 3.89
CA VAL A 112 10.27 2.89 4.93
C VAL A 112 9.27 3.66 5.79
N GLY A 113 9.34 3.41 7.08
CA GLY A 113 8.58 4.12 8.10
C GLY A 113 7.10 3.80 8.20
N ALA A 114 6.47 3.38 7.11
CA ALA A 114 5.08 2.89 7.12
C ALA A 114 4.82 1.93 5.96
N GLN A 115 4.02 0.90 6.21
CA GLN A 115 3.71 -0.14 5.25
C GLN A 115 2.28 -0.64 5.47
N ALA A 116 1.65 -1.14 4.41
CA ALA A 116 0.38 -1.84 4.52
C ALA A 116 0.40 -3.18 3.77
N ALA A 117 -0.50 -4.08 4.18
CA ALA A 117 -0.74 -5.35 3.51
C ALA A 117 -2.24 -5.63 3.45
N LEU A 118 -2.69 -6.19 2.34
CA LEU A 118 -4.05 -6.68 2.16
C LEU A 118 -4.04 -8.00 1.38
N VAL A 119 -5.16 -8.72 1.42
CA VAL A 119 -5.34 -9.93 0.61
C VAL A 119 -5.98 -9.54 -0.72
N LEU A 120 -5.33 -9.89 -1.81
CA LEU A 120 -5.85 -9.68 -3.16
C LEU A 120 -7.00 -10.64 -3.44
N GLU A 121 -7.94 -10.22 -4.28
CA GLU A 121 -8.91 -11.14 -4.89
C GLU A 121 -8.18 -12.14 -5.78
N SER A 122 -8.63 -13.37 -5.79
CA SER A 122 -8.10 -14.41 -6.65
C SER A 122 -9.13 -15.51 -6.83
N ASP A 123 -9.13 -16.15 -7.96
CA ASP A 123 -9.81 -17.42 -8.22
C ASP A 123 -8.98 -18.64 -7.75
N ASP A 124 -7.76 -18.43 -7.27
CA ASP A 124 -6.96 -19.46 -6.61
C ASP A 124 -7.52 -19.74 -5.21
N ALA A 125 -8.09 -20.92 -5.00
CA ALA A 125 -8.67 -21.33 -3.71
C ALA A 125 -7.70 -21.21 -2.52
N ARG A 126 -6.37 -21.19 -2.76
CA ARG A 126 -5.37 -20.95 -1.71
C ARG A 126 -5.36 -19.52 -1.19
N ARG A 127 -5.97 -18.58 -1.92
CA ARG A 127 -6.04 -17.15 -1.63
C ARG A 127 -7.42 -16.70 -1.18
N GLU A 128 -8.31 -17.66 -0.97
CA GLU A 128 -9.66 -17.34 -0.58
C GLU A 128 -9.69 -16.51 0.71
N PHE A 129 -10.43 -15.42 0.67
CA PHE A 129 -10.68 -14.62 1.85
C PHE A 129 -11.74 -15.32 2.70
N VAL A 130 -11.29 -15.99 3.77
CA VAL A 130 -12.14 -16.81 4.62
C VAL A 130 -12.30 -16.22 6.02
N PRO A 131 -13.48 -16.34 6.65
CA PRO A 131 -13.67 -15.98 8.05
C PRO A 131 -12.83 -16.85 8.97
N GLY A 132 -12.41 -16.27 10.10
CA GLY A 132 -11.64 -16.96 11.13
C GLY A 132 -10.43 -16.17 11.60
N THR A 133 -9.52 -16.83 12.30
CA THR A 133 -8.31 -16.20 12.85
C THR A 133 -7.20 -16.15 11.83
N TRP A 134 -6.82 -14.94 11.45
CA TRP A 134 -5.65 -14.64 10.64
C TRP A 134 -4.45 -14.36 11.53
N ARG A 135 -3.25 -14.75 11.08
CA ARG A 135 -2.00 -14.62 11.84
C ARG A 135 -0.91 -14.04 10.96
N PHE A 136 -0.01 -13.26 11.55
CA PHE A 136 1.11 -12.66 10.84
C PHE A 136 2.24 -12.28 11.79
N ARG A 137 3.38 -11.88 11.24
CA ARG A 137 4.49 -11.25 11.96
C ARG A 137 4.81 -9.90 11.33
N VAL A 138 5.47 -9.08 12.11
CA VAL A 138 6.08 -7.84 11.63
C VAL A 138 7.56 -8.07 11.53
N THR A 139 8.16 -7.75 10.39
CA THR A 139 9.62 -7.72 10.22
C THR A 139 10.09 -6.29 10.01
N THR A 140 11.31 -6.03 10.50
CA THR A 140 11.95 -4.74 10.38
C THR A 140 13.43 -4.92 10.03
N SER A 141 13.91 -4.12 9.08
CA SER A 141 15.32 -4.05 8.71
C SER A 141 15.78 -2.59 8.62
N ASP A 142 17.07 -2.39 8.67
CA ASP A 142 17.71 -1.10 8.41
C ASP A 142 17.87 -0.82 6.91
N GLU A 143 18.53 0.26 6.58
CA GLU A 143 18.81 0.68 5.19
C GLU A 143 19.73 -0.28 4.41
N ASN A 144 20.39 -1.21 5.09
CA ASN A 144 21.26 -2.22 4.50
C ASN A 144 20.59 -3.61 4.47
N ASP A 145 19.26 -3.67 4.66
CA ASP A 145 18.47 -4.90 4.80
C ASP A 145 18.89 -5.81 5.95
N LEU A 146 19.61 -5.25 6.96
CA LEU A 146 19.96 -6.00 8.16
C LEU A 146 18.83 -5.95 9.18
N PRO A 147 18.52 -7.08 9.86
CA PRO A 147 17.50 -7.12 10.89
C PRO A 147 17.70 -6.04 11.95
N ALA A 148 16.68 -5.26 12.23
CA ALA A 148 16.73 -4.15 13.16
C ALA A 148 15.62 -4.24 14.21
N SER A 149 15.93 -3.96 15.47
CA SER A 149 14.94 -3.88 16.54
C SER A 149 14.19 -2.56 16.47
N ALA A 150 12.87 -2.59 16.58
CA ALA A 150 12.03 -1.41 16.47
C ALA A 150 10.76 -1.50 17.32
N LEU A 151 10.11 -0.36 17.53
CA LEU A 151 8.72 -0.27 17.98
C LEU A 151 7.85 0.12 16.80
N VAL A 152 6.84 -0.69 16.52
CA VAL A 152 5.93 -0.54 15.40
C VAL A 152 4.50 -0.45 15.92
N SER A 153 3.77 0.61 15.56
CA SER A 153 2.32 0.67 15.77
C SER A 153 1.65 -0.20 14.73
N VAL A 154 0.82 -1.14 15.18
CA VAL A 154 0.16 -2.13 14.33
C VAL A 154 -1.36 -1.99 14.46
N ARG A 155 -2.04 -1.79 13.34
CA ARG A 155 -3.50 -1.72 13.26
C ARG A 155 -4.02 -2.61 12.15
N VAL A 156 -5.17 -3.21 12.38
CA VAL A 156 -5.91 -3.95 11.36
C VAL A 156 -7.24 -3.27 11.14
N PHE A 157 -7.52 -2.92 9.91
CA PHE A 157 -8.78 -2.33 9.48
C PHE A 157 -9.58 -3.38 8.73
N ILE A 158 -10.74 -3.74 9.26
CA ILE A 158 -11.59 -4.78 8.69
C ILE A 158 -12.83 -4.14 8.08
N LYS A 159 -13.02 -4.42 6.81
CA LYS A 159 -14.14 -3.91 6.02
C LYS A 159 -15.30 -4.89 6.03
N PRO A 160 -16.50 -4.46 6.47
CA PRO A 160 -17.70 -5.28 6.33
C PRO A 160 -18.12 -5.35 4.87
N ARG A 161 -18.78 -6.43 4.52
CA ARG A 161 -19.42 -6.60 3.20
C ARG A 161 -20.56 -5.60 3.05
N PRO A 162 -20.55 -4.77 1.99
CA PRO A 162 -21.63 -3.85 1.75
C PRO A 162 -22.93 -4.59 1.41
N PRO A 163 -24.09 -4.01 1.68
CA PRO A 163 -25.36 -4.55 1.19
C PRO A 163 -25.34 -4.74 -0.32
N PRO A 164 -26.03 -5.76 -0.85
CA PRO A 164 -26.15 -5.97 -2.29
C PRO A 164 -26.63 -4.71 -3.01
N GLY A 165 -25.92 -4.31 -4.06
CA GLY A 165 -26.26 -3.12 -4.85
C GLY A 165 -25.83 -1.78 -4.22
N ALA A 166 -25.22 -1.77 -3.04
CA ALA A 166 -24.65 -0.55 -2.47
C ALA A 166 -23.52 -0.04 -3.35
N ARG A 167 -23.56 1.25 -3.68
CA ARG A 167 -22.43 1.93 -4.32
C ARG A 167 -21.32 2.11 -3.34
N GLN A 168 -20.11 1.83 -3.76
CA GLN A 168 -18.93 2.08 -2.95
C GLN A 168 -18.32 3.43 -3.33
N ARG A 169 -17.78 4.13 -2.34
CA ARG A 169 -17.31 5.51 -2.50
C ARG A 169 -15.89 5.67 -2.00
N LEU A 170 -15.14 6.55 -2.67
CA LEU A 170 -13.79 6.91 -2.27
C LEU A 170 -13.70 8.43 -2.09
N ALA A 171 -13.43 8.86 -0.85
CA ALA A 171 -13.19 10.26 -0.54
C ALA A 171 -11.77 10.67 -0.97
N LEU A 172 -11.64 11.87 -1.54
CA LEU A 172 -10.37 12.40 -2.06
C LEU A 172 -9.93 13.64 -1.29
N ASN A 173 -8.64 13.73 -0.98
CA ASN A 173 -7.97 14.91 -0.50
C ASN A 173 -6.91 15.32 -1.53
N LEU A 174 -7.10 16.45 -2.20
CA LEU A 174 -6.18 16.95 -3.21
C LEU A 174 -5.31 18.06 -2.62
N PHE A 175 -4.00 17.85 -2.61
CA PHE A 175 -3.02 18.77 -2.06
C PHE A 175 -2.28 19.51 -3.16
N PHE A 176 -2.22 20.83 -3.05
CA PHE A 176 -1.64 21.71 -4.06
C PHE A 176 -0.44 22.48 -3.51
N SER A 177 0.68 22.39 -4.21
CA SER A 177 1.91 23.13 -3.88
C SER A 177 1.91 24.59 -4.32
N GLY A 178 0.89 25.01 -5.10
CA GLY A 178 0.85 26.35 -5.72
C GLY A 178 1.64 26.46 -7.01
N SER A 179 2.29 25.38 -7.43
CA SER A 179 3.10 25.31 -8.64
C SER A 179 2.26 25.46 -9.90
N ALA A 180 2.84 26.06 -10.93
CA ALA A 180 2.16 26.31 -12.21
C ALA A 180 0.80 27.02 -12.08
N GLY A 181 0.60 27.78 -10.99
CA GLY A 181 -0.66 28.46 -10.68
C GLY A 181 -1.79 27.52 -10.19
N LEU A 182 -1.49 26.23 -9.98
CA LEU A 182 -2.45 25.28 -9.44
C LEU A 182 -2.47 25.35 -7.93
N THR A 183 -3.51 25.94 -7.39
CA THR A 183 -3.77 26.11 -5.95
C THR A 183 -5.10 25.50 -5.58
N ALA A 184 -5.36 25.31 -4.29
CA ALA A 184 -6.68 24.88 -3.81
C ALA A 184 -7.80 25.83 -4.28
N GLN A 185 -7.50 27.12 -4.42
CA GLN A 185 -8.47 28.12 -4.90
C GLN A 185 -8.71 28.06 -6.41
N SER A 186 -7.67 27.85 -7.22
CA SER A 186 -7.78 27.80 -8.70
C SER A 186 -8.23 26.43 -9.21
N ALA A 187 -8.03 25.35 -8.44
CA ALA A 187 -8.33 23.98 -8.82
C ALA A 187 -9.77 23.78 -9.36
N PRO A 188 -10.84 24.35 -8.77
CA PRO A 188 -12.20 24.14 -9.27
C PRO A 188 -12.43 24.65 -10.70
N THR A 189 -11.67 25.66 -11.13
CA THR A 189 -11.82 26.30 -12.44
C THR A 189 -10.66 25.97 -13.39
N GLN A 190 -9.73 25.12 -12.97
CA GLN A 190 -8.60 24.70 -13.82
C GLN A 190 -9.08 23.60 -14.80
N PRO A 191 -9.26 23.93 -16.12
CA PRO A 191 -9.98 23.03 -17.03
C PRO A 191 -9.33 21.65 -17.16
N ARG A 192 -7.99 21.59 -17.17
CA ARG A 192 -7.26 20.33 -17.32
C ARG A 192 -7.35 19.43 -16.11
N LEU A 193 -7.25 20.02 -14.91
CA LEU A 193 -7.45 19.25 -13.70
C LEU A 193 -8.87 18.69 -13.66
N GLN A 194 -9.87 19.50 -14.03
CA GLN A 194 -11.26 19.04 -14.03
C GLN A 194 -11.50 17.94 -15.06
N GLN A 195 -10.90 18.04 -16.25
CA GLN A 195 -10.95 16.97 -17.25
C GLN A 195 -10.26 15.70 -16.74
N ALA A 196 -9.03 15.80 -16.20
CA ALA A 196 -8.31 14.66 -15.64
C ALA A 196 -9.06 13.98 -14.47
N LEU A 197 -9.71 14.79 -13.61
CA LEU A 197 -10.57 14.24 -12.56
C LEU A 197 -11.84 13.57 -13.14
N GLY A 198 -12.32 14.02 -14.30
CA GLY A 198 -13.40 13.38 -15.06
C GLY A 198 -12.97 11.98 -15.50
N GLU A 199 -11.84 11.87 -16.21
CA GLU A 199 -11.26 10.60 -16.65
C GLU A 199 -11.01 9.64 -15.48
N PHE A 200 -10.38 10.12 -14.40
CA PHE A 200 -10.17 9.34 -13.19
C PHE A 200 -11.50 8.81 -12.64
N ARG A 201 -12.53 9.64 -12.58
CA ARG A 201 -13.87 9.25 -12.11
C ARG A 201 -14.47 8.14 -12.98
N GLU A 202 -14.36 8.24 -14.29
CA GLU A 202 -14.87 7.23 -15.22
C GLU A 202 -14.22 5.87 -14.99
N ARG A 203 -12.87 5.82 -14.85
CA ARG A 203 -12.14 4.56 -14.59
C ARG A 203 -12.59 3.87 -13.30
N TYR A 204 -12.83 4.66 -12.25
CA TYR A 204 -13.26 4.11 -10.96
C TYR A 204 -14.75 3.77 -10.93
N LEU A 205 -15.57 4.50 -11.69
CA LEU A 205 -16.98 4.17 -11.84
C LEU A 205 -17.17 2.81 -12.53
N ASP A 206 -16.34 2.50 -13.52
CA ASP A 206 -16.31 1.18 -14.18
C ASP A 206 -15.92 0.07 -13.20
N ALA A 207 -15.11 0.36 -12.20
CA ALA A 207 -14.79 -0.54 -11.10
C ALA A 207 -15.89 -0.61 -10.01
N GLY A 208 -16.99 0.13 -10.16
CA GLY A 208 -18.07 0.22 -9.16
C GLY A 208 -17.76 1.14 -7.98
N ILE A 209 -16.80 2.05 -8.14
CA ILE A 209 -16.39 3.01 -7.11
C ILE A 209 -16.73 4.43 -7.56
N GLU A 210 -17.57 5.10 -6.80
CA GLU A 210 -17.91 6.52 -7.00
C GLU A 210 -16.90 7.40 -6.25
N LEU A 211 -16.30 8.38 -6.93
CA LEU A 211 -15.42 9.33 -6.28
C LEU A 211 -16.22 10.48 -5.66
N ASP A 212 -16.03 10.74 -4.38
CA ASP A 212 -16.62 11.88 -3.70
C ASP A 212 -16.10 13.21 -4.27
N PRO A 213 -16.85 14.30 -4.15
CA PRO A 213 -16.30 15.64 -4.40
C PRO A 213 -15.01 15.85 -3.59
N PRO A 214 -13.90 16.22 -4.25
CA PRO A 214 -12.62 16.28 -3.58
C PRO A 214 -12.55 17.43 -2.57
N ARG A 215 -11.83 17.21 -1.48
CA ARG A 215 -11.41 18.28 -0.57
C ARG A 215 -10.12 18.88 -1.11
N LEU A 216 -10.08 20.21 -1.22
CA LEU A 216 -8.96 20.94 -1.79
C LEU A 216 -8.12 21.52 -0.66
N LEU A 217 -6.86 21.15 -0.60
CA LEU A 217 -5.94 21.46 0.50
C LEU A 217 -4.69 22.15 -0.05
N THR A 218 -4.15 23.10 0.69
CA THR A 218 -2.93 23.81 0.32
C THR A 218 -1.74 23.24 1.08
N LEU A 219 -0.67 22.92 0.37
CA LEU A 219 0.60 22.54 0.96
C LEU A 219 1.36 23.75 1.50
N PRO A 220 2.16 23.56 2.54
CA PRO A 220 3.15 24.56 2.93
C PRO A 220 4.11 24.89 1.77
N PRO A 221 4.73 26.10 1.75
CA PRO A 221 5.75 26.41 0.76
C PRO A 221 6.91 25.42 0.75
N GLY A 222 7.51 25.20 -0.43
CA GLY A 222 8.71 24.36 -0.59
C GLY A 222 8.44 22.94 -1.10
N PHE A 223 7.19 22.56 -1.34
CA PHE A 223 6.83 21.25 -1.89
C PHE A 223 6.51 21.24 -3.39
N SER A 224 6.95 22.24 -4.14
CA SER A 224 6.76 22.26 -5.59
C SER A 224 7.63 21.24 -6.33
N THR A 225 8.81 20.98 -5.78
CA THR A 225 9.77 20.01 -6.32
C THR A 225 10.05 18.93 -5.29
N VAL A 226 9.88 17.70 -5.72
CA VAL A 226 10.21 16.50 -4.93
C VAL A 226 11.45 15.87 -5.51
N THR A 227 12.48 15.74 -4.68
CA THR A 227 13.76 15.14 -5.05
C THR A 227 14.06 13.98 -4.11
N GLY A 228 14.24 12.78 -4.70
CA GLY A 228 14.48 11.55 -3.95
C GLY A 228 13.21 10.96 -3.33
N TYR A 229 13.15 9.64 -3.34
CA TYR A 229 12.09 8.88 -2.68
C TYR A 229 12.36 8.76 -1.18
N PHE A 230 13.62 8.46 -0.86
CA PHE A 230 14.10 8.26 0.51
C PHE A 230 15.12 9.32 0.91
N GLU A 231 15.23 9.59 2.19
CA GLU A 231 16.27 10.43 2.75
C GLU A 231 17.66 9.74 2.76
N LEU A 232 17.79 8.54 2.20
CA LEU A 232 18.93 7.65 2.29
C LEU A 232 20.22 8.14 1.60
N ASP A 233 20.11 9.02 0.61
CA ASP A 233 21.30 9.34 -0.21
C ASP A 233 22.14 10.50 0.29
N GLY A 234 22.32 10.74 1.55
CA GLY A 234 23.33 11.61 2.21
C GLY A 234 23.90 12.83 1.48
N GLY A 235 23.40 13.16 0.29
CA GLY A 235 23.86 14.28 -0.53
C GLY A 235 23.13 15.60 -0.24
N PRO A 236 23.71 16.76 -0.60
CA PRO A 236 23.01 18.04 -0.48
C PRO A 236 21.80 18.05 -1.41
N ARG A 237 20.58 18.08 -0.83
CA ARG A 237 19.33 18.04 -1.56
C ARG A 237 18.80 19.43 -1.82
N VAL A 238 18.49 19.69 -3.06
CA VAL A 238 17.67 20.83 -3.44
C VAL A 238 16.24 20.28 -3.62
N GLY A 239 15.38 20.46 -2.60
CA GLY A 239 13.99 20.01 -2.61
C GLY A 239 13.60 19.18 -1.40
N ARG A 240 12.33 18.79 -1.34
CA ARG A 240 11.77 17.95 -0.26
C ARG A 240 11.69 16.50 -0.72
N SER A 241 11.79 15.55 0.20
CA SER A 241 11.60 14.14 -0.11
C SER A 241 10.13 13.81 -0.32
N ALA A 242 9.85 12.72 -1.04
CA ALA A 242 8.50 12.20 -1.19
C ALA A 242 7.86 11.87 0.16
N GLN A 243 8.64 11.31 1.09
CA GLN A 243 8.18 10.99 2.44
C GLN A 243 7.77 12.22 3.26
N GLU A 244 8.54 13.31 3.19
CA GLU A 244 8.17 14.57 3.85
C GLU A 244 6.86 15.13 3.30
N LEU A 245 6.67 15.02 1.97
CA LEU A 245 5.44 15.44 1.32
C LEU A 245 4.23 14.61 1.79
N LEU A 246 4.34 13.29 1.78
CA LEU A 246 3.25 12.39 2.17
C LEU A 246 2.82 12.58 3.64
N ARG A 247 3.76 12.94 4.53
CA ARG A 247 3.46 13.29 5.93
C ARG A 247 2.57 14.54 6.06
N GLN A 248 2.48 15.39 5.04
CA GLN A 248 1.61 16.58 5.08
C GLN A 248 0.11 16.22 5.16
N SER A 249 -0.25 14.97 4.92
CA SER A 249 -1.62 14.47 5.12
C SER A 249 -2.05 14.34 6.59
N ALA A 250 -1.18 14.55 7.57
CA ALA A 250 -1.44 14.28 9.00
C ALA A 250 -2.73 14.93 9.55
N SER A 251 -3.11 16.10 9.06
CA SER A 251 -4.32 16.79 9.46
C SER A 251 -5.50 16.60 8.50
N ALA A 252 -5.33 15.83 7.44
CA ALA A 252 -6.38 15.60 6.47
C ALA A 252 -7.46 14.65 7.04
N PRO A 253 -8.72 14.83 6.68
CA PRO A 253 -9.75 13.85 6.94
C PRO A 253 -9.44 12.52 6.24
N LEU A 254 -9.98 11.41 6.75
CA LEU A 254 -9.82 10.11 6.13
C LEU A 254 -10.28 10.13 4.68
N GLY A 255 -9.43 9.60 3.79
CA GLY A 255 -9.60 9.57 2.35
C GLY A 255 -8.28 9.37 1.63
N MET A 256 -8.34 9.21 0.31
CA MET A 256 -7.18 9.08 -0.54
C MET A 256 -6.49 10.44 -0.71
N ASN A 257 -5.21 10.52 -0.36
CA ASN A 257 -4.43 11.74 -0.52
C ASN A 257 -3.71 11.74 -1.87
N ILE A 258 -3.86 12.83 -2.61
CA ILE A 258 -3.23 13.04 -3.91
C ILE A 258 -2.48 14.37 -3.86
N PHE A 259 -1.18 14.34 -4.09
CA PHE A 259 -0.30 15.50 -4.00
C PHE A 259 0.14 15.92 -5.41
N PHE A 260 -0.20 17.15 -5.80
CA PHE A 260 0.22 17.72 -7.07
C PHE A 260 1.49 18.53 -6.91
N VAL A 261 2.54 18.14 -7.66
CA VAL A 261 3.85 18.78 -7.67
C VAL A 261 4.25 19.17 -9.08
N GLU A 262 5.16 20.13 -9.22
CA GLU A 262 5.65 20.62 -10.52
C GLU A 262 6.79 19.75 -11.05
N SER A 263 7.61 19.20 -10.16
CA SER A 263 8.77 18.40 -10.52
C SER A 263 8.90 17.20 -9.60
N LEU A 264 9.11 16.03 -10.21
CA LEU A 264 9.31 14.77 -9.53
C LEU A 264 10.59 14.11 -10.08
N VAL A 265 11.66 14.13 -9.29
CA VAL A 265 12.97 13.56 -9.61
C VAL A 265 13.33 12.55 -8.54
N LEU A 266 12.86 11.31 -8.69
CA LEU A 266 13.07 10.24 -7.70
C LEU A 266 14.43 9.56 -7.83
N ASP A 267 14.93 9.46 -9.04
CA ASP A 267 16.24 8.91 -9.36
C ASP A 267 16.96 9.85 -10.36
N PRO A 268 18.16 10.36 -10.04
CA PRO A 268 18.88 11.26 -10.93
C PRO A 268 19.30 10.62 -12.26
N ARG A 269 19.27 9.29 -12.36
CA ARG A 269 19.54 8.55 -13.61
C ARG A 269 18.35 8.56 -14.57
N ILE A 270 17.16 8.87 -14.08
CA ILE A 270 15.93 8.94 -14.86
C ILE A 270 15.71 10.39 -15.30
N PRO A 271 15.49 10.64 -16.60
CA PRO A 271 15.25 11.99 -17.09
C PRO A 271 14.07 12.65 -16.36
N PRO A 272 14.16 13.96 -16.02
CA PRO A 272 13.05 14.68 -15.42
C PRO A 272 11.76 14.51 -16.23
N GLY A 273 10.69 14.14 -15.54
CA GLY A 273 9.37 13.95 -16.11
C GLY A 273 9.17 12.65 -16.89
N ALA A 274 10.07 11.69 -16.82
CA ALA A 274 9.77 10.33 -17.24
C ALA A 274 8.86 9.62 -16.20
N ILE A 275 8.91 10.03 -14.92
CA ILE A 275 8.01 9.57 -13.88
C ILE A 275 6.88 10.61 -13.78
N LEU A 276 5.64 10.16 -14.02
CA LEU A 276 4.44 11.00 -13.99
C LEU A 276 3.74 10.95 -12.62
N GLY A 277 3.92 9.87 -11.88
CA GLY A 277 3.36 9.69 -10.56
C GLY A 277 4.11 8.63 -9.76
N VAL A 278 3.80 8.55 -8.50
CA VAL A 278 4.27 7.50 -7.60
C VAL A 278 3.30 7.30 -6.44
N ALA A 279 3.00 6.05 -6.12
CA ALA A 279 2.28 5.69 -4.92
C ALA A 279 3.22 5.61 -3.71
N GLY A 280 2.73 5.98 -2.54
CA GLY A 280 3.49 5.89 -1.29
C GLY A 280 3.75 4.46 -0.83
N GLY A 281 2.98 3.50 -1.33
CA GLY A 281 3.15 2.07 -1.05
C GLY A 281 2.32 1.19 -1.97
N LEU A 282 2.60 -0.12 -1.93
CA LEU A 282 1.93 -1.13 -2.75
C LEU A 282 1.55 -2.36 -1.90
N PRO A 283 0.35 -2.35 -1.25
CA PRO A 283 -0.50 -1.19 -0.99
C PRO A 283 0.15 -0.16 -0.07
N GLY A 284 -0.35 1.07 -0.10
CA GLY A 284 0.00 2.06 0.93
C GLY A 284 -1.00 2.05 2.10
N PRO A 285 -0.61 2.62 3.27
CA PRO A 285 -1.52 2.82 4.38
C PRO A 285 -2.57 3.87 3.98
N THR A 286 -3.81 3.41 3.78
CA THR A 286 -4.93 4.25 3.34
C THR A 286 -5.77 4.75 4.51
N MET A 287 -5.73 4.05 5.63
CA MET A 287 -6.54 4.33 6.83
C MET A 287 -5.79 5.17 7.86
N THR A 288 -4.47 5.28 7.77
CA THR A 288 -3.64 6.11 8.64
C THR A 288 -3.05 7.28 7.84
N GLN A 289 -3.40 8.50 8.26
CA GLN A 289 -2.92 9.74 7.65
C GLN A 289 -1.57 10.16 8.23
N GLY A 290 -0.79 10.96 7.49
CA GLY A 290 0.46 11.56 7.97
C GLY A 290 1.64 10.61 8.08
N THR A 291 1.60 9.46 7.45
CA THR A 291 2.75 8.55 7.38
C THR A 291 3.64 8.90 6.18
N THR A 292 4.80 8.26 6.10
CA THR A 292 5.74 8.35 4.96
C THR A 292 5.19 7.77 3.66
N ALA A 293 4.02 7.11 3.72
CA ALA A 293 3.42 6.37 2.61
C ALA A 293 1.91 6.67 2.43
N SER A 294 1.36 7.71 3.08
CA SER A 294 -0.08 7.99 3.10
C SER A 294 -0.55 8.78 1.87
N GLY A 295 -0.50 8.20 0.68
CA GLY A 295 -1.06 8.81 -0.53
C GLY A 295 -0.21 8.63 -1.77
N VAL A 296 -0.55 9.38 -2.81
CA VAL A 296 0.12 9.36 -4.12
C VAL A 296 0.61 10.75 -4.50
N ILE A 297 1.72 10.82 -5.21
CA ILE A 297 2.30 12.06 -5.75
C ILE A 297 2.14 12.02 -7.25
N VAL A 298 1.61 13.11 -7.83
CA VAL A 298 1.39 13.21 -9.27
C VAL A 298 2.01 14.50 -9.79
N LEU A 299 2.73 14.37 -10.89
CA LEU A 299 3.34 15.48 -11.59
C LEU A 299 2.25 16.30 -12.29
N PHE A 300 2.20 17.59 -12.00
CA PHE A 300 1.37 18.56 -12.70
C PHE A 300 2.26 19.65 -13.29
N ASP A 301 2.74 19.40 -14.51
CA ASP A 301 3.53 20.37 -15.27
C ASP A 301 2.64 21.05 -16.31
N ALA A 302 2.35 22.34 -16.08
CA ALA A 302 1.53 23.13 -16.99
C ALA A 302 2.10 23.18 -18.44
N ALA A 303 3.42 23.08 -18.60
CA ALA A 303 4.06 23.13 -19.90
C ALA A 303 3.92 21.82 -20.69
N ARG A 304 3.87 20.68 -19.99
CA ARG A 304 3.65 19.36 -20.60
C ARG A 304 2.20 19.13 -20.99
N PHE A 305 1.31 19.64 -20.17
CA PHE A 305 -0.13 19.54 -20.40
C PHE A 305 -0.68 20.69 -21.30
N VAL A 306 0.17 21.45 -22.00
CA VAL A 306 -0.31 22.26 -23.15
C VAL A 306 -0.73 21.26 -24.22
N PRO A 307 -2.00 21.26 -24.71
CA PRO A 307 -2.44 20.31 -25.72
C PRO A 307 -1.54 20.42 -26.93
N ARG A 308 -0.52 19.58 -26.99
CA ARG A 308 0.29 19.40 -28.18
C ARG A 308 -0.31 18.34 -29.10
N ARG A 309 -1.12 17.46 -28.48
CA ARG A 309 -1.85 16.38 -29.17
C ARG A 309 -3.17 16.09 -28.47
N PRO A 310 -4.22 15.66 -29.18
CA PRO A 310 -5.36 15.00 -28.56
C PRO A 310 -4.84 13.81 -27.71
N GLY A 311 -5.26 13.67 -26.47
CA GLY A 311 -4.85 12.60 -25.57
C GLY A 311 -3.95 13.01 -24.37
N ASP A 312 -3.34 14.21 -24.38
CA ASP A 312 -2.44 14.63 -23.28
C ASP A 312 -3.14 14.76 -21.91
N VAL A 313 -4.45 14.99 -21.89
CA VAL A 313 -5.24 15.10 -20.65
C VAL A 313 -5.59 13.74 -20.11
N ASP A 314 -5.88 12.80 -20.99
CA ASP A 314 -6.20 11.42 -20.63
C ASP A 314 -5.00 10.79 -19.88
N THR A 315 -3.77 11.19 -20.24
CA THR A 315 -2.57 10.74 -19.54
C THR A 315 -2.56 11.15 -18.07
N LEU A 316 -2.96 12.38 -17.71
CA LEU A 316 -3.02 12.81 -16.31
C LEU A 316 -4.13 12.05 -15.55
N GLY A 317 -5.32 11.90 -16.16
CA GLY A 317 -6.43 11.15 -15.58
C GLY A 317 -6.07 9.69 -15.37
N ASN A 318 -5.43 9.06 -16.35
CA ASN A 318 -4.95 7.69 -16.25
C ASN A 318 -3.83 7.55 -15.20
N THR A 319 -2.90 8.51 -15.11
CA THR A 319 -1.86 8.51 -14.06
C THR A 319 -2.49 8.60 -12.66
N LEU A 320 -3.47 9.51 -12.46
CA LEU A 320 -4.20 9.58 -11.18
C LEU A 320 -4.83 8.24 -10.81
N ALA A 321 -5.55 7.63 -11.75
CA ALA A 321 -6.23 6.36 -11.54
C ALA A 321 -5.23 5.21 -11.27
N HIS A 322 -4.11 5.19 -11.99
CA HIS A 322 -3.04 4.21 -11.87
C HIS A 322 -2.34 4.27 -10.50
N GLU A 323 -1.88 5.45 -10.09
CA GLU A 323 -1.18 5.61 -8.81
C GLU A 323 -2.10 5.33 -7.62
N VAL A 324 -3.37 5.77 -7.71
CA VAL A 324 -4.36 5.41 -6.69
C VAL A 324 -4.65 3.90 -6.71
N GLY A 325 -4.59 3.26 -7.88
CA GLY A 325 -4.66 1.79 -7.99
C GLY A 325 -3.55 1.09 -7.20
N HIS A 326 -2.31 1.56 -7.32
CA HIS A 326 -1.19 1.06 -6.52
C HIS A 326 -1.42 1.27 -5.01
N GLN A 327 -1.80 2.49 -4.62
CA GLN A 327 -2.05 2.80 -3.22
C GLN A 327 -3.16 1.92 -2.61
N LEU A 328 -4.14 1.52 -3.41
CA LEU A 328 -5.23 0.62 -3.03
C LEU A 328 -4.87 -0.88 -3.13
N GLY A 329 -3.72 -1.24 -3.70
CA GLY A 329 -3.19 -2.60 -3.68
C GLY A 329 -2.98 -3.29 -5.03
N LEU A 330 -3.17 -2.60 -6.15
CA LEU A 330 -2.91 -3.17 -7.46
C LEU A 330 -1.42 -3.06 -7.84
N SER A 331 -0.84 -4.15 -8.30
CA SER A 331 0.48 -4.16 -8.95
C SER A 331 0.36 -3.80 -10.43
N HIS A 332 1.49 -3.54 -11.08
CA HIS A 332 1.52 -3.59 -12.54
C HIS A 332 1.08 -4.98 -13.02
N VAL A 333 0.35 -5.03 -14.14
CA VAL A 333 -0.05 -6.31 -14.76
C VAL A 333 1.16 -7.10 -15.24
N PHE A 334 2.24 -6.40 -15.60
CA PHE A 334 3.56 -6.96 -15.90
C PHE A 334 4.64 -5.93 -15.56
N GLU A 335 5.84 -6.39 -15.27
CA GLU A 335 7.03 -5.56 -15.07
C GLU A 335 7.99 -5.69 -16.28
N VAL A 336 8.91 -4.74 -16.41
CA VAL A 336 9.95 -4.80 -17.43
C VAL A 336 10.84 -6.05 -17.26
N SER A 337 10.94 -6.57 -16.02
CA SER A 337 11.62 -7.83 -15.69
C SER A 337 10.90 -9.09 -16.20
N GLY A 338 9.66 -8.97 -16.66
CA GLY A 338 8.81 -10.09 -17.08
C GLY A 338 7.97 -10.69 -15.96
N ASP A 339 8.05 -10.14 -14.76
CA ASP A 339 7.15 -10.53 -13.67
C ASP A 339 5.74 -10.03 -13.97
N GLU A 340 4.74 -10.88 -13.74
CA GLU A 340 3.32 -10.56 -13.91
C GLU A 340 2.65 -10.41 -12.55
N ASP A 341 1.52 -9.68 -12.51
CA ASP A 341 0.69 -9.68 -11.31
C ASP A 341 0.07 -11.07 -11.07
N ASN A 342 -0.54 -11.25 -9.89
CA ASN A 342 -1.07 -12.57 -9.54
C ASN A 342 -2.58 -12.68 -9.76
N LEU A 343 -3.16 -11.82 -10.57
CA LEU A 343 -4.57 -11.85 -10.93
C LEU A 343 -4.72 -12.62 -12.24
N SER A 344 -5.56 -13.65 -12.23
CA SER A 344 -5.69 -14.58 -13.37
C SER A 344 -6.45 -13.99 -14.57
N ASP A 345 -7.12 -12.85 -14.37
CA ASP A 345 -7.90 -12.17 -15.42
C ASP A 345 -7.16 -10.97 -16.03
N THR A 346 -5.92 -10.70 -15.58
CA THR A 346 -5.07 -9.66 -16.16
C THR A 346 -4.28 -10.20 -17.34
N PRO A 347 -4.09 -9.41 -18.42
CA PRO A 347 -3.31 -9.84 -19.55
C PRO A 347 -1.82 -9.91 -19.23
N GLY A 348 -1.16 -10.99 -19.62
CA GLY A 348 0.29 -11.11 -19.54
C GLY A 348 1.02 -10.16 -20.53
N GLN A 349 2.31 -9.91 -20.31
CA GLN A 349 3.11 -8.94 -21.05
C GLN A 349 2.99 -9.07 -22.58
N ASN A 350 2.88 -10.29 -23.11
CA ASN A 350 2.85 -10.57 -24.54
C ASN A 350 1.42 -10.77 -25.08
N GLU A 351 0.40 -10.54 -24.25
CA GLU A 351 -0.97 -10.71 -24.69
C GLU A 351 -1.50 -9.44 -25.38
N PRO A 352 -2.41 -9.59 -26.33
CA PRO A 352 -3.10 -8.48 -26.95
C PRO A 352 -3.76 -7.61 -25.87
N ARG A 353 -3.61 -6.28 -25.99
CA ARG A 353 -4.20 -5.29 -25.07
C ARG A 353 -3.62 -5.23 -23.66
N ALA A 354 -2.47 -5.90 -23.39
CA ALA A 354 -1.79 -5.73 -22.11
C ALA A 354 -1.54 -4.25 -21.78
N GLU A 355 -1.20 -3.45 -22.79
CA GLU A 355 -0.97 -2.02 -22.68
C GLU A 355 -2.25 -1.18 -22.48
N GLU A 356 -3.44 -1.72 -22.78
CA GLU A 356 -4.71 -1.06 -22.55
C GLU A 356 -5.16 -1.16 -21.07
N ASN A 357 -4.56 -2.03 -20.27
CA ASN A 357 -4.88 -2.16 -18.86
C ASN A 357 -4.43 -0.93 -18.09
N LEU A 358 -5.25 -0.43 -17.17
CA LEU A 358 -4.92 0.74 -16.35
C LEU A 358 -3.59 0.55 -15.59
N MET A 359 -3.29 -0.66 -15.14
CA MET A 359 -2.09 -0.99 -14.38
C MET A 359 -0.91 -1.45 -15.24
N ALA A 360 -0.90 -1.21 -16.54
CA ALA A 360 0.30 -1.43 -17.33
C ALA A 360 1.41 -0.42 -16.96
N PRO A 361 2.72 -0.80 -16.96
CA PRO A 361 3.80 0.04 -16.42
C PRO A 361 4.12 1.29 -17.26
N PHE A 362 3.60 1.39 -18.48
CA PHE A 362 3.86 2.51 -19.38
C PHE A 362 2.63 3.40 -19.56
N SER A 363 2.82 4.71 -19.72
CA SER A 363 1.73 5.61 -20.06
C SER A 363 1.24 5.39 -21.50
N GLY A 364 -0.07 5.38 -21.71
CA GLY A 364 -0.69 5.18 -23.03
C GLY A 364 -2.21 5.39 -22.97
N ASP A 365 -2.93 5.05 -24.02
CA ASP A 365 -4.40 5.01 -24.06
C ASP A 365 -4.91 3.85 -23.20
N LYS A 366 -4.86 4.03 -21.89
CA LYS A 366 -5.22 3.06 -20.90
C LYS A 366 -6.57 3.41 -20.30
N GLY A 367 -7.19 2.43 -19.72
CA GLY A 367 -8.38 2.78 -19.01
C GLY A 367 -9.19 1.65 -18.43
N ARG A 368 -8.78 0.41 -18.68
CA ARG A 368 -9.57 -0.74 -18.27
C ARG A 368 -8.98 -1.40 -17.03
N LEU A 369 -9.84 -1.65 -16.07
CA LEU A 369 -9.59 -2.55 -14.95
C LEU A 369 -10.28 -3.88 -15.22
N THR A 370 -9.66 -4.98 -14.83
CA THR A 370 -10.31 -6.29 -14.86
C THR A 370 -11.26 -6.46 -13.67
N PRO A 371 -12.18 -7.42 -13.69
CA PRO A 371 -13.07 -7.73 -12.57
C PRO A 371 -12.34 -8.01 -11.26
N LEU A 372 -11.21 -8.75 -11.27
CA LEU A 372 -10.44 -9.03 -10.06
C LEU A 372 -9.69 -7.79 -9.56
N GLN A 373 -9.16 -6.95 -10.46
CA GLN A 373 -8.61 -5.65 -10.10
C GLN A 373 -9.67 -4.76 -9.43
N ALA A 374 -10.84 -4.64 -10.03
CA ALA A 374 -11.95 -3.86 -9.48
C ALA A 374 -12.39 -4.38 -8.10
N THR A 375 -12.42 -5.70 -7.90
CA THR A 375 -12.76 -6.30 -6.61
C THR A 375 -11.67 -6.02 -5.57
N THR A 376 -10.39 -6.11 -5.94
CA THR A 376 -9.27 -5.74 -5.06
C THR A 376 -9.38 -4.30 -4.57
N LEU A 377 -9.65 -3.35 -5.47
CA LEU A 377 -9.87 -1.95 -5.10
C LEU A 377 -11.04 -1.79 -4.11
N ARG A 378 -12.18 -2.45 -4.40
CA ARG A 378 -13.37 -2.38 -3.54
C ARG A 378 -13.15 -2.98 -2.15
N ARG A 379 -12.28 -3.96 -1.99
CA ARG A 379 -11.95 -4.59 -0.69
C ARG A 379 -11.10 -3.71 0.22
N ASN A 380 -10.45 -2.68 -0.31
CA ASN A 380 -9.68 -1.77 0.52
C ASN A 380 -10.60 -1.02 1.49
N PRO A 381 -10.29 -0.96 2.81
CA PRO A 381 -11.15 -0.34 3.82
C PRO A 381 -11.42 1.15 3.63
N VAL A 382 -10.58 1.88 2.89
CA VAL A 382 -10.82 3.31 2.59
C VAL A 382 -11.95 3.51 1.58
N VAL A 383 -12.24 2.50 0.76
CA VAL A 383 -13.39 2.46 -0.16
C VAL A 383 -14.61 2.00 0.63
N ARG A 384 -15.57 2.88 0.85
CA ARG A 384 -16.69 2.69 1.78
C ARG A 384 -18.03 2.56 1.06
N PRO A 385 -19.01 1.88 1.63
CA PRO A 385 -20.40 1.87 1.15
C PRO A 385 -21.00 3.26 1.08
#